data_a9fbf156156b0e510f4e62856f491891
#
_entry.id   a9fbf156156b0e510f4e62856f491891
#
_cell.length_a   1.000
_cell.length_b   1.000
_cell.length_c   1.000
_cell.angle_alpha   90.00
_cell.angle_beta   90.00
_cell.angle_gamma   90.00
#
_symmetry.space_group_name_H-M   'P 1'
#
loop_
_entity.id
_entity.type
_entity.pdbx_description
1 polymer ?
#
loop_
_entity_poly.entity_id
_entity_poly.type
_entity_poly.pdbx_seq_one_letter_code
_entity_poly.pdbx_strand_id
1 'polypeptide(L)'
;LQYISGDLVIGMDDDMQNHPSQLWQFLEKEKEGYDVVFGIFKKRKFSAFKNLTGAISRFLLWHLLERPKKIQMSSFWLAKRYVIDRVKEYEGCSVFIQLLFFRTTHNMANIDIEHYEREAGQSHYRFKKSLKLFMSFMNYSVTPLRLATFFGMFFSIIGFMAALVVLTHKFINPAVAIGWSSLVCILLILFGIVFLM
;
A
#
# COMPACT_ATOMS: atom_id res chain seq x y z
N LEU A 1 4.92 9.22 19.93
CA LEU A 1 5.82 10.15 19.23
C LEU A 1 5.86 11.55 19.84
N GLN A 2 4.78 12.04 20.48
CA GLN A 2 4.70 13.42 21.01
C GLN A 2 5.78 13.80 22.02
N TYR A 3 6.28 12.84 22.81
CA TYR A 3 7.25 13.06 23.90
C TYR A 3 8.71 12.81 23.49
N ILE A 4 8.97 12.57 22.20
CA ILE A 4 10.33 12.32 21.73
C ILE A 4 11.13 13.62 21.69
N SER A 5 12.33 13.63 22.28
CA SER A 5 13.23 14.79 22.35
C SER A 5 14.58 14.59 21.65
N GLY A 6 14.97 13.34 21.34
CA GLY A 6 16.25 13.03 20.69
C GLY A 6 16.33 13.42 19.22
N ASP A 7 17.51 13.60 18.68
CA ASP A 7 17.79 13.93 17.27
C ASP A 7 17.58 12.72 16.35
N LEU A 8 17.82 11.52 16.86
CA LEU A 8 17.58 10.25 16.20
C LEU A 8 16.55 9.45 16.99
N VAL A 9 15.63 8.83 16.29
CA VAL A 9 14.56 8.02 16.88
C VAL A 9 14.65 6.61 16.34
N ILE A 10 14.61 5.65 17.25
CA ILE A 10 14.66 4.23 16.92
C ILE A 10 13.34 3.59 17.34
N GLY A 11 12.73 2.87 16.39
CA GLY A 11 11.59 2.00 16.65
C GLY A 11 12.01 0.55 16.57
N MET A 12 11.64 -0.23 17.58
CA MET A 12 11.91 -1.67 17.64
C MET A 12 10.76 -2.39 18.35
N ASP A 13 10.56 -3.66 18.03
CA ASP A 13 9.62 -4.52 18.75
C ASP A 13 10.24 -4.97 20.08
N ASP A 14 9.39 -5.24 21.08
CA ASP A 14 9.78 -5.65 22.45
C ASP A 14 9.83 -7.17 22.63
N ASP A 15 9.76 -7.94 21.53
CA ASP A 15 9.70 -9.42 21.54
C ASP A 15 11.07 -10.10 21.49
N MET A 16 12.15 -9.35 21.74
CA MET A 16 13.56 -9.78 21.74
C MET A 16 14.08 -10.33 20.41
N GLN A 17 13.30 -10.25 19.34
CA GLN A 17 13.75 -10.64 18.00
C GLN A 17 14.71 -9.60 17.40
N ASN A 18 14.63 -8.36 17.86
CA ASN A 18 15.49 -7.24 17.52
C ASN A 18 16.43 -6.94 18.70
N HIS A 19 17.71 -7.28 18.59
CA HIS A 19 18.63 -7.10 19.69
C HIS A 19 19.26 -5.69 19.68
N PRO A 20 19.33 -4.99 20.83
CA PRO A 20 19.89 -3.63 20.90
C PRO A 20 21.35 -3.52 20.46
N SER A 21 22.14 -4.60 20.55
CA SER A 21 23.54 -4.60 20.08
C SER A 21 23.69 -4.26 18.60
N GLN A 22 22.62 -4.36 17.81
CA GLN A 22 22.64 -4.06 16.37
C GLN A 22 22.39 -2.56 16.06
N LEU A 23 22.11 -1.74 17.08
CA LEU A 23 21.89 -0.30 16.93
C LEU A 23 23.08 0.43 16.28
N TRP A 24 24.30 -0.04 16.53
CA TRP A 24 25.50 0.48 15.91
C TRP A 24 25.41 0.57 14.38
N GLN A 25 24.90 -0.50 13.76
CA GLN A 25 24.81 -0.59 12.30
C GLN A 25 23.86 0.47 11.74
N PHE A 26 22.80 0.81 12.47
CA PHE A 26 21.89 1.89 12.10
C PHE A 26 22.56 3.26 12.19
N LEU A 27 23.33 3.50 13.24
CA LEU A 27 24.06 4.77 13.44
C LEU A 27 25.15 4.94 12.39
N GLU A 28 25.87 3.88 12.03
CA GLU A 28 26.87 3.94 10.96
C GLU A 28 26.20 4.28 9.62
N LYS A 29 25.06 3.68 9.34
CA LYS A 29 24.32 3.92 8.10
C LYS A 29 23.71 5.34 8.06
N GLU A 30 23.27 5.85 9.21
CA GLU A 30 22.79 7.24 9.33
C GLU A 30 23.93 8.25 9.03
N LYS A 31 25.17 8.01 9.48
CA LYS A 31 26.35 8.86 9.19
C LYS A 31 26.66 8.96 7.70
N GLU A 32 26.22 8.00 6.87
CA GLU A 32 26.31 8.09 5.41
C GLU A 32 25.31 9.12 4.82
N GLY A 33 24.46 9.72 5.67
CA GLY A 33 23.53 10.77 5.29
C GLY A 33 22.09 10.34 5.08
N TYR A 34 21.75 9.06 5.30
CA TYR A 34 20.37 8.58 5.17
C TYR A 34 19.46 9.14 6.26
N ASP A 35 18.20 9.37 5.89
CA ASP A 35 17.21 9.96 6.78
C ASP A 35 16.43 8.89 7.56
N VAL A 36 16.21 7.75 6.91
CA VAL A 36 15.56 6.58 7.51
C VAL A 36 16.34 5.33 7.15
N VAL A 37 16.58 4.48 8.12
CA VAL A 37 17.27 3.20 7.96
C VAL A 37 16.37 2.08 8.48
N PHE A 38 16.10 1.05 7.67
CA PHE A 38 15.34 -0.13 8.06
C PHE A 38 16.26 -1.34 8.19
N GLY A 39 16.13 -2.07 9.30
CA GLY A 39 16.79 -3.36 9.49
C GLY A 39 16.03 -4.47 8.81
N ILE A 40 16.65 -5.23 7.92
CA ILE A 40 16.04 -6.38 7.25
C ILE A 40 16.71 -7.68 7.69
N PHE A 41 15.92 -8.72 7.92
CA PHE A 41 16.46 -10.02 8.30
C PHE A 41 17.06 -10.76 7.11
N LYS A 42 18.32 -11.13 7.21
CA LYS A 42 18.99 -12.02 6.25
C LYS A 42 18.26 -13.38 6.20
N LYS A 43 17.53 -13.63 5.11
CA LYS A 43 16.91 -14.91 4.73
C LYS A 43 15.94 -15.54 5.74
N ARG A 44 14.65 -15.26 5.56
CA ARG A 44 13.59 -16.20 5.96
C ARG A 44 13.38 -17.25 4.86
N LYS A 45 13.65 -18.54 5.15
CA LYS A 45 13.18 -19.64 4.32
C LYS A 45 11.67 -19.78 4.50
N PHE A 46 10.89 -19.18 3.61
CA PHE A 46 9.45 -19.36 3.61
C PHE A 46 9.04 -20.48 2.64
N SER A 47 7.94 -21.17 2.99
CA SER A 47 7.25 -22.09 2.08
C SER A 47 6.89 -21.38 0.75
N ALA A 48 6.91 -22.10 -0.37
CA ALA A 48 6.64 -21.57 -1.72
C ALA A 48 5.31 -20.78 -1.80
N PHE A 49 4.27 -21.22 -1.08
CA PHE A 49 2.99 -20.54 -1.01
C PHE A 49 3.08 -19.17 -0.31
N LYS A 50 3.86 -19.09 0.80
CA LYS A 50 4.11 -17.81 1.49
C LYS A 50 4.97 -16.86 0.65
N ASN A 51 5.85 -17.41 -0.18
CA ASN A 51 6.65 -16.61 -1.11
C ASN A 51 5.79 -15.98 -2.21
N LEU A 52 4.81 -16.72 -2.75
CA LEU A 52 3.91 -16.22 -3.79
C LEU A 52 2.99 -15.12 -3.23
N THR A 53 2.31 -15.36 -2.11
CA THR A 53 1.46 -14.34 -1.47
C THR A 53 2.27 -13.11 -1.04
N GLY A 54 3.49 -13.31 -0.55
CA GLY A 54 4.42 -12.23 -0.22
C GLY A 54 4.92 -11.47 -1.45
N ALA A 55 5.09 -12.13 -2.60
CA ALA A 55 5.47 -11.49 -3.85
C ALA A 55 4.34 -10.61 -4.40
N ILE A 56 3.10 -11.13 -4.42
CA ILE A 56 1.90 -10.37 -4.81
C ILE A 56 1.70 -9.17 -3.90
N SER A 57 1.81 -9.37 -2.59
CA SER A 57 1.67 -8.28 -1.61
C SER A 57 2.76 -7.21 -1.80
N ARG A 58 4.03 -7.62 -2.03
CA ARG A 58 5.12 -6.68 -2.34
C ARG A 58 4.91 -5.92 -3.63
N PHE A 59 4.46 -6.60 -4.69
CA PHE A 59 4.16 -5.98 -5.98
C PHE A 59 3.04 -4.94 -5.84
N LEU A 60 1.94 -5.31 -5.17
CA LEU A 60 0.83 -4.41 -4.89
C LEU A 60 1.28 -3.21 -4.03
N LEU A 61 1.97 -3.45 -2.94
CA LEU A 61 2.48 -2.38 -2.07
C LEU A 61 3.46 -1.47 -2.81
N TRP A 62 4.31 -2.05 -3.65
CA TRP A 62 5.25 -1.28 -4.45
C TRP A 62 4.54 -0.36 -5.46
N HIS A 63 3.54 -0.89 -6.15
CA HIS A 63 2.77 -0.14 -7.14
C HIS A 63 1.81 0.87 -6.49
N LEU A 64 1.24 0.51 -5.34
CA LEU A 64 0.30 1.35 -4.58
C LEU A 64 0.96 2.54 -3.87
N LEU A 65 2.21 2.40 -3.43
CA LEU A 65 2.87 3.39 -2.56
C LEU A 65 3.97 4.20 -3.25
N GLU A 66 4.17 4.01 -4.58
CA GLU A 66 5.24 4.68 -5.36
C GLU A 66 6.64 4.60 -4.70
N ARG A 67 6.87 3.55 -3.88
CA ARG A 67 8.08 3.43 -3.08
C ARG A 67 9.29 3.00 -3.93
N PRO A 68 10.52 3.34 -3.53
CA PRO A 68 11.74 2.86 -4.17
C PRO A 68 11.79 1.33 -4.18
N LYS A 69 12.03 0.72 -5.34
CA LYS A 69 12.00 -0.74 -5.56
C LYS A 69 12.90 -1.53 -4.59
N LYS A 70 13.93 -0.89 -4.06
CA LYS A 70 14.99 -1.53 -3.26
C LYS A 70 14.75 -1.48 -1.74
N ILE A 71 13.83 -0.64 -1.24
CA ILE A 71 13.63 -0.45 0.20
C ILE A 71 12.58 -1.41 0.73
N GLN A 72 12.95 -2.21 1.73
CA GLN A 72 12.04 -3.09 2.47
C GLN A 72 11.72 -2.45 3.82
N MET A 73 10.43 -2.44 4.18
CA MET A 73 9.97 -1.97 5.48
C MET A 73 10.19 -3.04 6.55
N SER A 74 10.53 -2.58 7.74
CA SER A 74 10.65 -3.40 8.93
C SER A 74 10.13 -2.64 10.15
N SER A 75 9.79 -3.35 11.22
CA SER A 75 9.48 -2.77 12.53
C SER A 75 10.71 -2.24 13.24
N PHE A 76 11.91 -2.71 12.88
CA PHE A 76 13.17 -2.19 13.40
C PHE A 76 13.74 -1.14 12.44
N TRP A 77 13.71 0.12 12.88
CA TRP A 77 14.09 1.27 12.05
C TRP A 77 14.71 2.38 12.88
N LEU A 78 15.50 3.21 12.22
CA LEU A 78 16.02 4.47 12.73
C LEU A 78 15.54 5.58 11.81
N ALA A 79 15.13 6.72 12.37
CA ALA A 79 14.73 7.90 11.61
C ALA A 79 15.28 9.17 12.25
N LYS A 80 15.65 10.16 11.43
CA LYS A 80 16.04 11.49 11.89
C LYS A 80 14.83 12.24 12.47
N ARG A 81 15.09 13.14 13.40
CA ARG A 81 14.07 13.91 14.11
C ARG A 81 13.09 14.61 13.17
N TYR A 82 13.58 15.29 12.13
CA TYR A 82 12.71 16.03 11.24
C TYR A 82 11.70 15.14 10.50
N VAL A 83 12.06 13.87 10.21
CA VAL A 83 11.12 12.89 9.62
C VAL A 83 10.00 12.57 10.59
N ILE A 84 10.34 12.38 11.86
CA ILE A 84 9.36 12.11 12.91
C ILE A 84 8.43 13.32 13.14
N ASP A 85 8.97 14.53 13.10
CA ASP A 85 8.17 15.75 13.27
C ASP A 85 7.16 15.90 12.13
N ARG A 86 7.53 15.59 10.88
CA ARG A 86 6.60 15.52 9.74
C ARG A 86 5.54 14.43 9.91
N VAL A 87 5.92 13.28 10.45
CA VAL A 87 4.96 12.19 10.73
C VAL A 87 3.96 12.58 11.81
N LYS A 88 4.34 13.38 12.79
CA LYS A 88 3.44 13.91 13.85
C LYS A 88 2.34 14.82 13.30
N GLU A 89 2.60 15.54 12.22
CA GLU A 89 1.63 16.42 11.56
C GLU A 89 0.49 15.65 10.86
N TYR A 90 0.61 14.32 10.77
CA TYR A 90 -0.40 13.50 10.10
C TYR A 90 -1.59 13.19 11.01
N GLU A 91 -2.77 13.69 10.65
CA GLU A 91 -4.03 13.54 11.39
C GLU A 91 -4.95 12.43 10.87
N GLY A 92 -4.45 11.47 10.09
CA GLY A 92 -5.26 10.38 9.50
C GLY A 92 -5.73 9.35 10.53
N CYS A 93 -6.88 8.73 10.24
CA CYS A 93 -7.54 7.76 11.14
C CYS A 93 -6.75 6.46 11.39
N SER A 94 -5.80 6.10 10.56
CA SER A 94 -5.02 4.86 10.66
C SER A 94 -3.56 5.19 10.41
N VAL A 95 -2.74 5.13 11.47
CA VAL A 95 -1.33 5.52 11.38
C VAL A 95 -0.46 4.28 11.27
N PHE A 96 0.17 4.08 10.11
CA PHE A 96 1.25 3.12 9.93
C PHE A 96 2.55 3.89 9.66
N ILE A 97 3.36 4.04 10.70
CA ILE A 97 4.51 4.95 10.73
C ILE A 97 5.47 4.74 9.56
N GLN A 98 5.77 3.48 9.23
CA GLN A 98 6.70 3.16 8.15
C GLN A 98 6.21 3.64 6.77
N LEU A 99 4.89 3.71 6.56
CA LEU A 99 4.34 4.25 5.32
C LEU A 99 4.46 5.78 5.25
N LEU A 100 4.33 6.44 6.40
CA LEU A 100 4.48 7.89 6.47
C LEU A 100 5.92 8.32 6.19
N PHE A 101 6.92 7.49 6.54
CA PHE A 101 8.31 7.74 6.15
C PHE A 101 8.47 7.85 4.64
N PHE A 102 7.84 6.96 3.85
CA PHE A 102 7.89 7.02 2.38
C PHE A 102 7.24 8.28 1.79
N ARG A 103 6.30 8.89 2.52
CA ARG A 103 5.71 10.17 2.11
C ARG A 103 6.56 11.37 2.48
N THR A 104 7.45 11.20 3.47
CA THR A 104 8.28 12.30 4.00
C THR A 104 9.62 12.40 3.30
N THR A 105 10.27 11.27 3.04
CA THR A 105 11.59 11.23 2.41
C THR A 105 11.75 10.03 1.48
N HIS A 106 12.61 10.18 0.47
CA HIS A 106 13.07 9.07 -0.39
C HIS A 106 14.51 8.65 -0.07
N ASN A 107 15.20 9.37 0.83
CA ASN A 107 16.57 9.10 1.23
C ASN A 107 16.62 8.05 2.33
N MET A 108 16.42 6.79 1.94
CA MET A 108 16.31 5.65 2.84
C MET A 108 17.29 4.56 2.49
N ALA A 109 17.69 3.78 3.49
CA ALA A 109 18.54 2.61 3.33
C ALA A 109 17.98 1.39 4.04
N ASN A 110 18.47 0.22 3.64
CA ASN A 110 18.32 -1.01 4.38
C ASN A 110 19.69 -1.47 4.90
N ILE A 111 19.69 -2.07 6.08
CA ILE A 111 20.82 -2.81 6.64
C ILE A 111 20.40 -4.24 6.92
N ASP A 112 21.32 -5.17 6.76
CA ASP A 112 21.12 -6.56 7.14
C ASP A 112 21.29 -6.72 8.64
N ILE A 113 20.27 -7.23 9.31
CA ILE A 113 20.32 -7.52 10.76
C ILE A 113 20.14 -9.01 11.01
N GLU A 114 20.66 -9.47 12.14
CA GLU A 114 20.45 -10.84 12.61
C GLU A 114 19.07 -10.98 13.24
N HIS A 115 18.46 -12.12 13.01
CA HIS A 115 17.16 -12.47 13.58
C HIS A 115 17.36 -13.45 14.73
N TYR A 116 17.00 -13.03 15.93
CA TYR A 116 17.01 -13.88 17.09
C TYR A 116 15.68 -14.65 17.21
N GLU A 117 15.74 -15.84 17.78
CA GLU A 117 14.51 -16.61 18.03
C GLU A 117 13.71 -15.91 19.14
N ARG A 118 12.38 -15.95 19.00
CA ARG A 118 11.49 -15.38 20.00
C ARG A 118 11.57 -16.21 21.27
N GLU A 119 11.91 -15.61 22.40
CA GLU A 119 12.06 -16.29 23.68
C GLU A 119 10.71 -16.79 24.24
N ALA A 120 9.59 -16.15 23.93
CA ALA A 120 8.26 -16.52 24.40
C ALA A 120 7.15 -16.15 23.41
N GLY A 121 6.07 -16.96 23.39
CA GLY A 121 4.85 -16.69 22.67
C GLY A 121 4.69 -17.36 21.31
N GLN A 122 3.45 -17.58 20.89
CA GLN A 122 3.09 -18.12 19.58
C GLN A 122 2.71 -16.99 18.62
N SER A 123 3.09 -17.13 17.36
CA SER A 123 2.70 -16.20 16.31
C SER A 123 1.18 -16.24 16.06
N HIS A 124 0.47 -15.20 16.49
CA HIS A 124 -0.96 -15.02 16.25
C HIS A 124 -1.28 -14.44 14.86
N TYR A 125 -0.50 -14.79 13.83
CA TYR A 125 -0.71 -14.30 12.48
C TYR A 125 -1.92 -14.95 11.84
N ARG A 126 -3.11 -14.43 12.11
CA ARG A 126 -4.37 -14.89 11.48
C ARG A 126 -4.57 -14.15 10.16
N PHE A 127 -5.05 -14.85 9.12
CA PHE A 127 -5.39 -14.32 7.82
C PHE A 127 -6.25 -13.03 7.87
N LYS A 128 -7.21 -12.97 8.81
CA LYS A 128 -8.03 -11.76 9.05
C LYS A 128 -7.21 -10.53 9.44
N LYS A 129 -6.14 -10.69 10.24
CA LYS A 129 -5.24 -9.57 10.60
C LYS A 129 -4.45 -9.08 9.39
N SER A 130 -3.98 -10.02 8.55
CA SER A 130 -3.27 -9.69 7.31
C SER A 130 -4.16 -8.93 6.34
N LEU A 131 -5.42 -9.34 6.19
CA LEU A 131 -6.40 -8.67 5.34
C LEU A 131 -6.73 -7.27 5.87
N LYS A 132 -6.92 -7.12 7.18
CA LYS A 132 -7.15 -5.80 7.81
C LYS A 132 -5.96 -4.86 7.60
N LEU A 133 -4.74 -5.38 7.73
CA LEU A 133 -3.53 -4.61 7.47
C LEU A 133 -3.45 -4.17 5.99
N PHE A 134 -3.76 -5.08 5.06
CA PHE A 134 -3.81 -4.77 3.63
C PHE A 134 -4.85 -3.69 3.31
N MET A 135 -6.06 -3.78 3.89
CA MET A 135 -7.09 -2.75 3.75
C MET A 135 -6.64 -1.39 4.32
N SER A 136 -5.91 -1.40 5.45
CA SER A 136 -5.31 -0.18 5.97
C SER A 136 -4.30 0.44 5.01
N PHE A 137 -3.49 -0.37 4.31
CA PHE A 137 -2.56 0.14 3.30
C PHE A 137 -3.26 0.78 2.10
N MET A 138 -4.42 0.26 1.71
CA MET A 138 -5.22 0.83 0.63
C MET A 138 -5.63 2.28 0.91
N ASN A 139 -5.85 2.63 2.18
CA ASN A 139 -6.21 4.00 2.60
C ASN A 139 -5.07 5.02 2.42
N TYR A 140 -3.82 4.57 2.32
CA TYR A 140 -2.66 5.44 2.10
C TYR A 140 -2.33 5.69 0.63
N SER A 141 -3.00 4.98 -0.28
CA SER A 141 -2.70 5.03 -1.70
C SER A 141 -3.85 5.63 -2.51
N VAL A 142 -3.53 6.50 -3.45
CA VAL A 142 -4.47 6.97 -4.48
C VAL A 142 -4.63 5.98 -5.65
N THR A 143 -3.81 4.93 -5.69
CA THR A 143 -3.83 3.95 -6.79
C THR A 143 -5.15 3.19 -6.90
N PRO A 144 -5.83 2.76 -5.80
CA PRO A 144 -7.14 2.13 -5.90
C PRO A 144 -8.17 3.05 -6.57
N LEU A 145 -8.12 4.34 -6.25
CA LEU A 145 -8.99 5.34 -6.86
C LEU A 145 -8.68 5.52 -8.34
N ARG A 146 -7.40 5.63 -8.70
CA ARG A 146 -6.96 5.69 -10.11
C ARG A 146 -7.38 4.45 -10.91
N LEU A 147 -7.27 3.26 -10.32
CA LEU A 147 -7.73 2.01 -10.94
C LEU A 147 -9.25 2.02 -11.12
N ALA A 148 -10.01 2.42 -10.11
CA ALA A 148 -11.47 2.53 -10.20
C ALA A 148 -11.87 3.51 -11.31
N THR A 149 -11.23 4.67 -11.39
CA THR A 149 -11.46 5.66 -12.45
C THR A 149 -11.11 5.09 -13.83
N PHE A 150 -9.97 4.41 -13.96
CA PHE A 150 -9.56 3.80 -15.23
C PHE A 150 -10.55 2.73 -15.70
N PHE A 151 -10.95 1.81 -14.81
CA PHE A 151 -11.95 0.80 -15.13
C PHE A 151 -13.33 1.44 -15.42
N GLY A 152 -13.71 2.45 -14.65
CA GLY A 152 -14.93 3.21 -14.89
C GLY A 152 -14.95 3.83 -16.28
N MET A 153 -13.89 4.51 -16.67
CA MET A 153 -13.76 5.09 -18.02
C MET A 153 -13.79 4.02 -19.11
N PHE A 154 -13.10 2.89 -18.92
CA PHE A 154 -13.09 1.78 -19.85
C PHE A 154 -14.49 1.19 -20.07
N PHE A 155 -15.20 0.87 -18.98
CA PHE A 155 -16.57 0.35 -19.06
C PHE A 155 -17.57 1.39 -19.59
N SER A 156 -17.37 2.68 -19.30
CA SER A 156 -18.18 3.77 -19.85
C SER A 156 -18.07 3.84 -21.38
N ILE A 157 -16.86 3.72 -21.93
CA ILE A 157 -16.63 3.70 -23.38
C ILE A 157 -17.35 2.50 -24.03
N ILE A 158 -17.20 1.30 -23.43
CA ILE A 158 -17.88 0.09 -23.91
C ILE A 158 -19.40 0.27 -23.87
N GLY A 159 -19.92 0.80 -22.76
CA GLY A 159 -21.34 1.08 -22.58
C GLY A 159 -21.86 2.06 -23.62
N PHE A 160 -21.13 3.13 -23.90
CA PHE A 160 -21.50 4.10 -24.94
C PHE A 160 -21.49 3.48 -26.34
N MET A 161 -20.48 2.68 -26.67
CA MET A 161 -20.46 1.95 -27.96
C MET A 161 -21.62 0.96 -28.09
N ALA A 162 -21.92 0.23 -27.02
CA ALA A 162 -23.07 -0.67 -26.99
C ALA A 162 -24.41 0.09 -27.16
N ALA A 163 -24.54 1.26 -26.53
CA ALA A 163 -25.72 2.12 -26.72
C ALA A 163 -25.88 2.57 -28.18
N LEU A 164 -24.78 2.96 -28.84
CA LEU A 164 -24.80 3.31 -30.26
C LEU A 164 -25.26 2.13 -31.15
N VAL A 165 -24.76 0.92 -30.86
CA VAL A 165 -25.16 -0.30 -31.58
C VAL A 165 -26.67 -0.57 -31.40
N VAL A 166 -27.18 -0.45 -30.17
CA VAL A 166 -28.59 -0.66 -29.86
C VAL A 166 -29.47 0.39 -30.59
N LEU A 167 -29.04 1.66 -30.60
CA LEU A 167 -29.73 2.72 -31.31
C LEU A 167 -29.77 2.47 -32.84
N THR A 168 -28.61 2.17 -33.43
CA THR A 168 -28.55 1.89 -34.88
C THR A 168 -29.40 0.67 -35.28
N HIS A 169 -29.35 -0.39 -34.45
CA HIS A 169 -30.18 -1.57 -34.68
C HIS A 169 -31.67 -1.25 -34.58
N LYS A 170 -32.09 -0.35 -33.69
CA LYS A 170 -33.48 0.11 -33.57
C LYS A 170 -33.93 0.87 -34.80
N PHE A 171 -33.07 1.69 -35.42
CA PHE A 171 -33.41 2.41 -36.67
C PHE A 171 -33.54 1.48 -37.86
N ILE A 172 -32.77 0.39 -37.93
CA ILE A 172 -32.79 -0.58 -39.02
C ILE A 172 -33.95 -1.56 -38.89
N ASN A 173 -34.24 -2.00 -37.65
CA ASN A 173 -35.29 -3.00 -37.34
C ASN A 173 -36.34 -2.41 -36.38
N PRO A 174 -37.47 -1.89 -36.91
CA PRO A 174 -38.56 -1.33 -36.10
C PRO A 174 -39.25 -2.36 -35.18
N ALA A 175 -39.09 -3.67 -35.45
CA ALA A 175 -39.71 -4.76 -34.68
C ALA A 175 -39.13 -4.96 -33.27
N VAL A 176 -38.03 -4.28 -32.92
CA VAL A 176 -37.45 -4.33 -31.54
C VAL A 176 -38.45 -3.74 -30.54
N ALA A 177 -38.72 -4.49 -29.46
CA ALA A 177 -39.71 -4.13 -28.43
C ALA A 177 -39.56 -2.67 -27.96
N ILE A 178 -40.68 -1.97 -27.92
CA ILE A 178 -40.76 -0.56 -27.50
C ILE A 178 -40.34 -0.49 -26.02
N GLY A 179 -39.39 0.39 -25.71
CA GLY A 179 -38.90 0.62 -24.34
C GLY A 179 -37.63 -0.15 -23.97
N TRP A 180 -37.36 -1.35 -24.52
CA TRP A 180 -36.16 -2.13 -24.17
C TRP A 180 -34.86 -1.40 -24.54
N SER A 181 -34.76 -0.93 -25.78
CA SER A 181 -33.57 -0.24 -26.27
C SER A 181 -33.30 1.06 -25.50
N SER A 182 -34.33 1.84 -25.19
CA SER A 182 -34.21 3.10 -24.45
C SER A 182 -33.80 2.84 -23.01
N LEU A 183 -34.35 1.81 -22.35
CA LEU A 183 -33.98 1.44 -20.99
C LEU A 183 -32.48 1.04 -20.88
N VAL A 184 -32.02 0.20 -21.81
CA VAL A 184 -30.62 -0.22 -21.86
C VAL A 184 -29.68 0.97 -22.07
N CYS A 185 -30.02 1.87 -23.03
CA CYS A 185 -29.22 3.07 -23.28
C CYS A 185 -29.15 3.99 -22.08
N ILE A 186 -30.28 4.24 -21.40
CA ILE A 186 -30.30 5.08 -20.18
C ILE A 186 -29.47 4.47 -19.09
N LEU A 187 -29.58 3.17 -18.82
CA LEU A 187 -28.79 2.48 -17.81
C LEU A 187 -27.29 2.57 -18.12
N LEU A 188 -26.86 2.31 -19.34
CA LEU A 188 -25.47 2.38 -19.75
C LEU A 188 -24.89 3.79 -19.59
N ILE A 189 -25.66 4.83 -19.97
CA ILE A 189 -25.25 6.22 -19.81
C ILE A 189 -25.15 6.58 -18.32
N LEU A 190 -26.14 6.22 -17.50
CA LEU A 190 -26.12 6.49 -16.06
C LEU A 190 -24.95 5.78 -15.38
N PHE A 191 -24.68 4.50 -15.67
CA PHE A 191 -23.51 3.82 -15.15
C PHE A 191 -22.21 4.49 -15.59
N GLY A 192 -22.11 4.92 -16.86
CA GLY A 192 -20.96 5.66 -17.36
C GLY A 192 -20.71 6.95 -16.57
N ILE A 193 -21.74 7.73 -16.28
CA ILE A 193 -21.64 8.96 -15.49
C ILE A 193 -21.20 8.67 -14.05
N VAL A 194 -21.82 7.67 -13.40
CA VAL A 194 -21.47 7.28 -12.02
C VAL A 194 -20.01 6.86 -11.89
N PHE A 195 -19.46 6.17 -12.89
CA PHE A 195 -18.04 5.78 -12.88
C PHE A 195 -17.08 6.93 -13.19
N LEU A 196 -17.56 8.04 -13.77
CA LEU A 196 -16.72 9.23 -14.04
C LEU A 196 -16.70 10.22 -12.85
N MET A 197 -17.66 10.13 -11.94
CA MET A 197 -17.70 10.92 -10.70
C MET A 197 -16.80 10.32 -9.61
#